data_f9f1114c5bf0c6b125d23960d42aabb9
#
_entry.id   f9f1114c5bf0c6b125d23960d42aabb9
#
_cell.length_a   1.000
_cell.length_b   1.000
_cell.length_c   1.000
_cell.angle_alpha   90.00
_cell.angle_beta   90.00
_cell.angle_gamma   90.00
#
_symmetry.space_group_name_H-M   'P 1'
#
loop_
_entity.id
_entity.type
_entity.pdbx_description
1 polymer ?
#
loop_
_entity_poly.entity_id
_entity_poly.type
_entity_poly.pdbx_seq_one_letter_code
_entity_poly.pdbx_strand_id
1 'polypeptide(L)'
;GFWGDASGERFYSGESGFRESRTNTFLWRANLSLKYIGEKFETAIRVATQNRISRYTIDPTANLNTWDNRVANDILYRPGKGWELSNNLSYVFYNGYSSGFGAPEFLWNFSVSKTIKNFTLELGVRDILNQSRSLNRISSAEYSEDTYSNVIGRYFMFSVSFNFGKMNAKKNSAVEDAMWNMMY
;
A
#
# COMPACT_ATOMS: atom_id res chain seq x y z
N GLY A 1 -8.90 -13.31 3.05
CA GLY A 1 -8.34 -14.26 4.03
C GLY A 1 -8.65 -13.88 5.46
N PHE A 2 -8.92 -14.85 6.30
CA PHE A 2 -9.18 -14.68 7.75
C PHE A 2 -8.04 -15.33 8.51
N TRP A 3 -7.48 -14.60 9.47
CA TRP A 3 -6.42 -15.10 10.35
C TRP A 3 -6.80 -14.77 11.78
N GLY A 4 -6.60 -15.72 12.68
CA GLY A 4 -6.72 -15.52 14.11
C GLY A 4 -5.42 -15.91 14.78
N ASP A 5 -4.93 -15.08 15.66
CA ASP A 5 -3.76 -15.36 16.49
C ASP A 5 -4.11 -15.13 17.96
N ALA A 6 -3.60 -15.99 18.83
CA ALA A 6 -3.73 -15.86 20.27
C ALA A 6 -2.36 -15.99 20.88
N SER A 7 -1.87 -14.92 21.51
CA SER A 7 -0.63 -14.92 22.28
C SER A 7 -0.93 -14.78 23.76
N GLY A 8 -0.13 -15.45 24.59
CA GLY A 8 -0.23 -15.37 26.05
C GLY A 8 1.12 -15.07 26.67
N GLU A 9 1.18 -14.07 27.53
CA GLU A 9 2.36 -13.70 28.30
C GLU A 9 2.04 -13.68 29.79
N ARG A 10 3.03 -14.02 30.63
CA ARG A 10 2.90 -14.01 32.08
C ARG A 10 3.68 -12.83 32.62
N PHE A 11 2.97 -11.91 33.27
CA PHE A 11 3.58 -10.76 33.93
C PHE A 11 3.57 -10.96 35.45
N TYR A 12 4.66 -10.53 36.09
CA TYR A 12 4.73 -10.43 37.54
C TYR A 12 4.12 -9.10 37.96
N SER A 13 3.00 -9.13 38.69
CA SER A 13 2.41 -7.93 39.22
C SER A 13 2.56 -7.95 40.75
N GLY A 14 3.60 -7.26 41.26
CA GLY A 14 3.72 -6.85 42.67
C GLY A 14 3.30 -7.85 43.73
N GLU A 15 2.69 -7.38 44.78
CA GLU A 15 2.38 -8.13 46.03
C GLU A 15 1.37 -9.32 45.91
N SER A 16 0.73 -9.51 44.76
CA SER A 16 -0.35 -10.50 44.61
C SER A 16 -0.04 -11.69 43.69
N GLY A 17 1.19 -11.87 43.24
CA GLY A 17 1.58 -13.01 42.41
C GLY A 17 1.47 -12.79 40.91
N PHE A 18 1.59 -13.87 40.13
CA PHE A 18 1.54 -13.83 38.67
C PHE A 18 0.12 -13.69 38.17
N ARG A 19 -0.10 -12.73 37.25
CA ARG A 19 -1.31 -12.67 36.44
C ARG A 19 -0.97 -13.08 35.02
N GLU A 20 -1.77 -13.99 34.48
CA GLU A 20 -1.63 -14.37 33.07
C GLU A 20 -2.32 -13.33 32.20
N SER A 21 -1.54 -12.69 31.36
CA SER A 21 -2.05 -11.82 30.28
C SER A 21 -2.21 -12.66 29.03
N ARG A 22 -3.39 -12.58 28.42
CA ARG A 22 -3.65 -13.16 27.11
C ARG A 22 -4.09 -12.08 26.16
N THR A 23 -3.46 -12.04 25.00
CA THR A 23 -3.87 -11.20 23.88
C THR A 23 -4.48 -12.08 22.80
N ASN A 24 -5.72 -11.83 22.47
CA ASN A 24 -6.40 -12.48 21.36
C ASN A 24 -6.50 -11.47 20.22
N THR A 25 -5.88 -11.78 19.10
CA THR A 25 -5.93 -10.93 17.92
C THR A 25 -6.65 -11.65 16.79
N PHE A 26 -7.69 -11.03 16.28
CA PHE A 26 -8.38 -11.44 15.07
C PHE A 26 -8.07 -10.47 13.95
N LEU A 27 -7.58 -10.99 12.82
CA LEU A 27 -7.23 -10.25 11.65
C LEU A 27 -7.99 -10.77 10.44
N TRP A 28 -8.65 -9.90 9.70
CA TRP A 28 -9.19 -10.26 8.41
C TRP A 28 -8.83 -9.20 7.35
N ARG A 29 -8.76 -9.64 6.12
CA ARG A 29 -8.44 -8.81 4.96
C ARG A 29 -9.41 -9.10 3.84
N ALA A 30 -9.82 -8.05 3.14
CA ALA A 30 -10.60 -8.16 1.92
C ALA A 30 -9.98 -7.29 0.83
N ASN A 31 -9.89 -7.85 -0.38
CA ASN A 31 -9.37 -7.16 -1.55
C ASN A 31 -10.39 -7.34 -2.68
N LEU A 32 -10.68 -6.24 -3.36
CA LEU A 32 -11.49 -6.21 -4.57
C LEU A 32 -10.71 -5.50 -5.67
N SER A 33 -10.65 -6.11 -6.83
CA SER A 33 -10.05 -5.49 -8.01
C SER A 33 -11.01 -5.61 -9.19
N LEU A 34 -11.27 -4.48 -9.84
CA LEU A 34 -12.04 -4.38 -11.07
C LEU A 34 -11.14 -3.80 -12.14
N LYS A 35 -11.00 -4.52 -13.25
CA LYS A 35 -10.17 -4.11 -14.37
C LYS A 35 -10.98 -4.04 -15.64
N TYR A 36 -10.80 -2.95 -16.39
CA TYR A 36 -11.27 -2.78 -17.74
C TYR A 36 -10.08 -2.70 -18.70
N ILE A 37 -10.12 -3.48 -19.76
CA ILE A 37 -9.07 -3.53 -20.78
C ILE A 37 -9.71 -3.24 -22.14
N GLY A 38 -9.43 -2.09 -22.68
CA GLY A 38 -9.79 -1.71 -24.05
C GLY A 38 -8.53 -1.57 -24.93
N GLU A 39 -8.71 -1.31 -26.20
CA GLU A 39 -7.60 -1.18 -27.16
C GLU A 39 -6.65 -0.02 -26.83
N LYS A 40 -7.21 1.10 -26.41
CA LYS A 40 -6.45 2.34 -26.13
C LYS A 40 -6.48 2.75 -24.67
N PHE A 41 -7.40 2.21 -23.91
CA PHE A 41 -7.64 2.62 -22.53
C PHE A 41 -7.75 1.39 -21.64
N GLU A 42 -6.95 1.35 -20.60
CA GLU A 42 -7.05 0.36 -19.53
C GLU A 42 -7.22 1.10 -18.21
N THR A 43 -8.04 0.55 -17.34
CA THR A 43 -8.13 1.05 -15.97
C THR A 43 -8.35 -0.09 -15.00
N ALA A 44 -7.79 0.05 -13.80
CA ALA A 44 -8.01 -0.88 -12.69
C ALA A 44 -8.33 -0.09 -11.43
N ILE A 45 -9.42 -0.46 -10.76
CA ILE A 45 -9.77 0.04 -9.45
C ILE A 45 -9.52 -1.09 -8.46
N ARG A 46 -8.78 -0.80 -7.40
CA ARG A 46 -8.46 -1.74 -6.32
C ARG A 46 -8.89 -1.16 -4.99
N VAL A 47 -9.56 -1.97 -4.22
CA VAL A 47 -9.95 -1.63 -2.85
C VAL A 47 -9.39 -2.72 -1.95
N ALA A 48 -8.63 -2.34 -0.97
CA ALA A 48 -8.11 -3.23 0.06
C ALA A 48 -8.52 -2.71 1.43
N THR A 49 -8.99 -3.60 2.28
CA THR A 49 -9.30 -3.29 3.66
C THR A 49 -8.77 -4.39 4.57
N GLN A 50 -8.22 -3.98 5.69
CA GLN A 50 -7.77 -4.87 6.75
C GLN A 50 -8.35 -4.38 8.07
N ASN A 51 -8.93 -5.29 8.82
CA ASN A 51 -9.37 -5.01 10.18
C ASN A 51 -8.60 -5.91 11.15
N ARG A 52 -8.10 -5.31 12.22
CA ARG A 52 -7.44 -5.97 13.32
C ARG A 52 -8.18 -5.68 14.61
N ILE A 53 -8.63 -6.72 15.28
CA ILE A 53 -9.28 -6.64 16.59
C ILE A 53 -8.38 -7.34 17.60
N SER A 54 -7.83 -6.59 18.56
CA SER A 54 -6.99 -7.13 19.63
C SER A 54 -7.71 -6.97 20.97
N ARG A 55 -7.79 -8.03 21.73
CA ARG A 55 -8.42 -8.10 23.04
C ARG A 55 -7.40 -8.51 24.10
N TYR A 56 -7.25 -7.67 25.11
CA TYR A 56 -6.32 -7.87 26.21
C TYR A 56 -7.07 -8.24 27.48
N THR A 57 -6.60 -9.29 28.19
CA THR A 57 -7.29 -9.81 29.36
C THR A 57 -7.00 -9.02 30.63
N ILE A 58 -5.77 -8.45 30.75
CA ILE A 58 -5.39 -7.68 31.95
C ILE A 58 -5.91 -6.25 31.87
N ASP A 59 -5.82 -5.63 30.69
CA ASP A 59 -6.26 -4.24 30.49
C ASP A 59 -7.27 -4.16 29.33
N PRO A 60 -8.56 -4.33 29.60
CA PRO A 60 -9.58 -4.18 28.57
C PRO A 60 -9.67 -2.78 27.96
N THR A 61 -9.11 -1.75 28.62
CA THR A 61 -9.11 -0.37 28.09
C THR A 61 -8.12 -0.22 26.93
N ALA A 62 -7.10 -1.10 26.86
CA ALA A 62 -6.16 -1.21 25.77
C ALA A 62 -6.69 -1.96 24.53
N ASN A 63 -7.94 -2.46 24.57
CA ASN A 63 -8.53 -3.14 23.42
C ASN A 63 -8.49 -2.27 22.17
N LEU A 64 -8.05 -2.86 21.06
CA LEU A 64 -7.88 -2.17 19.77
C LEU A 64 -8.84 -2.75 18.73
N ASN A 65 -9.38 -1.87 17.90
CA ASN A 65 -10.11 -2.22 16.70
C ASN A 65 -9.69 -1.26 15.59
N THR A 66 -8.69 -1.67 14.82
CA THR A 66 -8.06 -0.82 13.82
C THR A 66 -8.42 -1.26 12.40
N TRP A 67 -8.50 -0.28 11.51
CA TRP A 67 -8.78 -0.46 10.11
C TRP A 67 -7.73 0.23 9.26
N ASP A 68 -7.14 -0.52 8.35
CA ASP A 68 -6.25 -0.03 7.31
C ASP A 68 -6.96 -0.18 5.97
N ASN A 69 -7.19 0.93 5.30
CA ASN A 69 -7.94 0.97 4.07
C ASN A 69 -7.13 1.60 2.96
N ARG A 70 -7.22 1.03 1.77
CA ARG A 70 -6.60 1.58 0.57
C ARG A 70 -7.57 1.51 -0.59
N VAL A 71 -7.66 2.61 -1.33
CA VAL A 71 -8.33 2.68 -2.63
C VAL A 71 -7.31 3.14 -3.64
N ALA A 72 -7.14 2.41 -4.73
CA ALA A 72 -6.21 2.77 -5.79
C ALA A 72 -6.90 2.70 -7.16
N ASN A 73 -6.49 3.57 -8.06
CA ASN A 73 -6.90 3.58 -9.44
C ASN A 73 -5.69 3.74 -10.36
N ASP A 74 -5.53 2.80 -11.26
CA ASP A 74 -4.53 2.86 -12.32
C ASP A 74 -5.23 3.11 -13.63
N ILE A 75 -4.71 4.04 -14.41
CA ILE A 75 -5.19 4.39 -15.74
C ILE A 75 -4.02 4.33 -16.69
N LEU A 76 -4.21 3.65 -17.81
CA LEU A 76 -3.25 3.58 -18.88
C LEU A 76 -3.96 3.95 -20.17
N TYR A 77 -3.47 4.99 -20.83
CA TYR A 77 -4.03 5.48 -22.08
C TYR A 77 -3.01 5.48 -23.20
N ARG A 78 -3.34 4.80 -24.28
CA ARG A 78 -2.51 4.66 -25.48
C ARG A 78 -3.20 5.31 -26.69
N PRO A 79 -3.01 6.62 -26.90
CA PRO A 79 -3.65 7.32 -28.03
C PRO A 79 -3.15 6.86 -29.41
N GLY A 80 -2.09 6.09 -29.46
CA GLY A 80 -1.47 5.60 -30.67
C GLY A 80 -0.13 6.27 -30.99
N LYS A 81 0.43 5.93 -32.12
CA LYS A 81 1.75 6.44 -32.57
C LYS A 81 2.87 6.25 -31.55
N GLY A 82 2.78 5.23 -30.68
CA GLY A 82 3.77 4.93 -29.65
C GLY A 82 3.71 5.82 -28.41
N TRP A 83 2.67 6.60 -28.21
CA TRP A 83 2.41 7.32 -26.97
C TRP A 83 1.72 6.44 -25.94
N GLU A 84 2.13 6.59 -24.70
CA GLU A 84 1.49 5.96 -23.56
C GLU A 84 1.49 6.95 -22.38
N LEU A 85 0.34 7.12 -21.76
CA LEU A 85 0.15 7.92 -20.56
C LEU A 85 -0.28 6.99 -19.42
N SER A 86 0.45 7.04 -18.32
CA SER A 86 0.13 6.27 -17.12
C SER A 86 -0.19 7.21 -15.98
N ASN A 87 -1.28 6.90 -15.28
CA ASN A 87 -1.72 7.63 -14.11
C ASN A 87 -2.04 6.63 -13.00
N ASN A 88 -1.46 6.84 -11.83
CA ASN A 88 -1.68 6.02 -10.65
C ASN A 88 -2.09 6.91 -9.49
N LEU A 89 -3.24 6.65 -8.93
CA LEU A 89 -3.80 7.31 -7.77
C LEU A 89 -3.97 6.29 -6.65
N SER A 90 -3.56 6.62 -5.45
CA SER A 90 -3.77 5.78 -4.27
C SER A 90 -4.13 6.63 -3.06
N TYR A 91 -5.20 6.26 -2.39
CA TYR A 91 -5.64 6.88 -1.15
C TYR A 91 -5.60 5.84 -0.04
N VAL A 92 -4.83 6.11 1.00
CA VAL A 92 -4.67 5.27 2.17
C VAL A 92 -5.22 6.01 3.37
N PHE A 93 -6.06 5.35 4.16
CA PHE A 93 -6.63 5.94 5.36
C PHE A 93 -6.84 4.90 6.45
N TYR A 94 -6.78 5.36 7.69
CA TYR A 94 -6.75 4.53 8.87
C TYR A 94 -7.86 4.93 9.83
N ASN A 95 -8.43 3.97 10.55
CA ASN A 95 -9.45 4.24 11.58
C ASN A 95 -9.17 3.38 12.83
N GLY A 96 -9.61 3.87 13.99
CA GLY A 96 -9.51 3.13 15.25
C GLY A 96 -8.15 3.14 15.91
N TYR A 97 -7.20 3.93 15.40
CA TYR A 97 -5.92 4.18 16.04
C TYR A 97 -6.02 5.33 17.04
N SER A 98 -5.07 5.40 17.96
CA SER A 98 -4.96 6.51 18.92
C SER A 98 -4.77 7.86 18.20
N SER A 99 -5.13 8.94 18.88
CA SER A 99 -4.98 10.31 18.37
C SER A 99 -3.55 10.59 17.90
N GLY A 100 -3.42 11.18 16.73
CA GLY A 100 -2.11 11.50 16.11
C GLY A 100 -1.61 10.45 15.11
N PHE A 101 -2.23 9.27 15.06
CA PHE A 101 -1.95 8.28 14.03
C PHE A 101 -2.88 8.45 12.83
N GLY A 102 -2.31 8.27 11.65
CA GLY A 102 -3.12 8.00 10.48
C GLY A 102 -3.69 9.22 9.79
N ALA A 103 -2.88 10.26 9.64
CA ALA A 103 -3.22 11.21 8.59
C ALA A 103 -3.31 10.46 7.26
N PRO A 104 -4.42 10.59 6.52
CA PRO A 104 -4.57 9.90 5.26
C PRO A 104 -3.50 10.35 4.27
N GLU A 105 -3.11 9.45 3.37
CA GLU A 105 -2.13 9.71 2.33
C GLU A 105 -2.79 9.62 0.96
N PHE A 106 -2.61 10.64 0.15
CA PHE A 106 -3.04 10.64 -1.24
C PHE A 106 -1.80 10.67 -2.14
N LEU A 107 -1.48 9.55 -2.75
CA LEU A 107 -0.33 9.40 -3.62
C LEU A 107 -0.78 9.50 -5.07
N TRP A 108 -0.15 10.40 -5.79
CA TRP A 108 -0.42 10.61 -7.20
C TRP A 108 0.87 10.53 -8.01
N ASN A 109 0.92 9.55 -8.90
CA ASN A 109 2.02 9.36 -9.84
C ASN A 109 1.50 9.50 -11.26
N PHE A 110 2.30 10.12 -12.10
CA PHE A 110 1.98 10.28 -13.51
C PHE A 110 3.22 10.07 -14.36
N SER A 111 3.07 9.44 -15.52
CA SER A 111 4.13 9.37 -16.51
C SER A 111 3.59 9.45 -17.94
N VAL A 112 4.43 9.92 -18.82
CA VAL A 112 4.21 9.93 -20.26
C VAL A 112 5.40 9.28 -20.93
N SER A 113 5.15 8.32 -21.79
CA SER A 113 6.19 7.68 -22.58
C SER A 113 5.93 7.76 -24.07
N LYS A 114 7.03 7.72 -24.82
CA LYS A 114 7.04 7.71 -26.28
C LYS A 114 7.96 6.64 -26.79
N THR A 115 7.41 5.68 -27.51
CA THR A 115 8.19 4.66 -28.21
C THR A 115 8.43 5.10 -29.66
N ILE A 116 9.69 5.14 -30.07
CA ILE A 116 10.15 5.46 -31.43
C ILE A 116 11.06 4.31 -31.87
N LYS A 117 10.57 3.46 -32.76
CA LYS A 117 11.28 2.22 -33.17
C LYS A 117 11.61 1.35 -31.94
N ASN A 118 12.91 1.24 -31.64
CA ASN A 118 13.42 0.43 -30.53
C ASN A 118 13.70 1.25 -29.25
N PHE A 119 13.48 2.56 -29.29
CA PHE A 119 13.69 3.43 -28.15
C PHE A 119 12.36 3.77 -27.48
N THR A 120 12.35 3.75 -26.18
CA THR A 120 11.25 4.30 -25.37
C THR A 120 11.83 5.35 -24.44
N LEU A 121 11.29 6.55 -24.54
CA LEU A 121 11.59 7.67 -23.66
C LEU A 121 10.42 7.83 -22.71
N GLU A 122 10.68 7.94 -21.43
CA GLU A 122 9.66 8.16 -20.40
C GLU A 122 10.03 9.34 -19.52
N LEU A 123 9.06 10.21 -19.29
CA LEU A 123 9.09 11.25 -18.27
C LEU A 123 8.02 10.93 -17.24
N GLY A 124 8.41 10.86 -15.98
CA GLY A 124 7.52 10.59 -14.87
C GLY A 124 7.67 11.58 -13.74
N VAL A 125 6.60 11.77 -13.00
CA VAL A 125 6.59 12.44 -11.71
C VAL A 125 5.98 11.51 -10.69
N ARG A 126 6.67 11.35 -9.58
CA ARG A 126 6.22 10.54 -8.44
C ARG A 126 5.83 11.44 -7.30
N ASP A 127 4.79 11.04 -6.59
CA ASP A 127 4.25 11.77 -5.46
C ASP A 127 4.03 13.26 -5.76
N ILE A 128 3.20 13.56 -6.74
CA ILE A 128 2.91 14.93 -7.22
C ILE A 128 2.49 15.85 -6.07
N LEU A 129 1.76 15.33 -5.11
CA LEU A 129 1.24 16.08 -3.97
C LEU A 129 2.23 16.16 -2.80
N ASN A 130 3.37 15.46 -2.88
CA ASN A 130 4.39 15.38 -1.83
C ASN A 130 3.82 14.96 -0.48
N GLN A 131 2.98 13.91 -0.51
CA GLN A 131 2.29 13.40 0.68
C GLN A 131 2.79 12.03 1.13
N SER A 132 3.74 11.45 0.42
CA SER A 132 4.33 10.16 0.81
C SER A 132 4.93 10.26 2.22
N ARG A 133 4.52 9.36 3.07
CA ARG A 133 5.02 9.23 4.44
C ARG A 133 5.47 7.80 4.66
N SER A 134 6.63 7.63 5.23
CA SER A 134 7.06 6.31 5.68
C SER A 134 6.92 6.25 7.19
N LEU A 135 5.72 6.06 7.63
CA LEU A 135 5.41 5.80 9.03
C LEU A 135 4.96 4.35 9.14
N ASN A 136 5.74 3.55 9.85
CA ASN A 136 5.31 2.23 10.30
C ASN A 136 5.06 2.29 11.80
N ARG A 137 3.85 1.96 12.23
CA ARG A 137 3.49 1.90 13.64
C ARG A 137 3.17 0.48 14.04
N ILE A 138 3.82 0.05 15.09
CA ILE A 138 3.47 -1.16 15.85
C ILE A 138 2.81 -0.68 17.13
N SER A 139 1.59 -1.12 17.38
CA SER A 139 0.87 -0.81 18.61
C SER A 139 0.48 -2.10 19.31
N SER A 140 0.87 -2.21 20.57
CA SER A 140 0.47 -3.27 21.52
C SER A 140 -0.17 -2.65 22.75
N ALA A 141 -0.60 -3.46 23.70
CA ALA A 141 -1.10 -2.97 24.97
C ALA A 141 -0.03 -2.25 25.82
N GLU A 142 1.23 -2.56 25.58
CA GLU A 142 2.35 -2.15 26.44
C GLU A 142 3.14 -1.00 25.87
N TYR A 143 3.24 -0.93 24.53
CA TYR A 143 4.00 0.11 23.83
C TYR A 143 3.41 0.43 22.47
N SER A 144 3.71 1.62 22.02
CA SER A 144 3.49 2.07 20.65
C SER A 144 4.81 2.53 20.08
N GLU A 145 5.24 1.94 18.98
CA GLU A 145 6.48 2.28 18.29
C GLU A 145 6.16 2.90 16.94
N ASP A 146 6.68 4.10 16.72
CA ASP A 146 6.61 4.79 15.44
C ASP A 146 7.98 4.76 14.78
N THR A 147 8.09 4.03 13.69
CA THR A 147 9.30 4.01 12.87
C THR A 147 9.13 4.96 11.68
N TYR A 148 9.92 6.02 11.67
CA TYR A 148 10.00 6.94 10.54
C TYR A 148 11.20 6.58 9.67
N SER A 149 10.96 6.29 8.40
CA SER A 149 12.02 6.14 7.41
C SER A 149 12.06 7.39 6.52
N ASN A 150 13.25 7.78 6.11
CA ASN A 150 13.38 8.86 5.13
C ASN A 150 12.75 8.42 3.80
N VAL A 151 11.75 9.13 3.37
CA VAL A 151 11.09 8.93 2.07
C VAL A 151 11.55 10.01 1.13
N ILE A 152 11.90 9.61 -0.08
CA ILE A 152 12.04 10.56 -1.16
C ILE A 152 10.62 11.06 -1.47
N GLY A 153 10.37 12.34 -1.19
CA GLY A 153 9.11 13.00 -1.53
C GLY A 153 8.94 13.10 -3.05
N ARG A 154 8.30 14.15 -3.51
CA ARG A 154 8.09 14.36 -4.95
C ARG A 154 9.41 14.42 -5.72
N TYR A 155 9.50 13.61 -6.79
CA TYR A 155 10.64 13.63 -7.70
C TYR A 155 10.23 13.40 -9.15
N PHE A 156 11.08 13.87 -10.04
CA PHE A 156 10.96 13.65 -11.47
C PHE A 156 11.90 12.53 -11.89
N MET A 157 11.44 11.74 -12.83
CA MET A 157 12.18 10.61 -13.39
C MET A 157 12.22 10.72 -14.90
N PHE A 158 13.40 10.58 -15.46
CA PHE A 158 13.60 10.41 -16.89
C PHE A 158 14.21 9.05 -17.16
N SER A 159 13.61 8.30 -18.05
CA SER A 159 14.07 6.97 -18.43
C SER A 159 14.22 6.85 -19.93
N VAL A 160 15.28 6.18 -20.35
CA VAL A 160 15.52 5.81 -21.73
C VAL A 160 15.73 4.31 -21.79
N SER A 161 14.86 3.62 -22.52
CA SER A 161 14.95 2.17 -22.73
C SER A 161 15.22 1.86 -24.18
N PHE A 162 16.10 0.91 -24.44
CA PHE A 162 16.38 0.40 -25.76
C PHE A 162 16.10 -1.10 -25.84
N ASN A 163 15.30 -1.51 -26.82
CA ASN A 163 14.94 -2.90 -27.02
C ASN A 163 15.82 -3.54 -28.10
N PHE A 164 16.68 -4.48 -27.72
CA PHE A 164 17.66 -5.16 -28.59
C PHE A 164 17.07 -6.32 -29.40
N GLY A 165 15.81 -6.69 -29.24
CA GLY A 165 15.24 -7.89 -29.86
C GLY A 165 13.92 -7.67 -30.58
N LYS A 166 13.69 -8.44 -31.65
CA LYS A 166 12.35 -8.73 -32.16
C LYS A 166 11.66 -9.75 -31.23
N MET A 167 11.48 -9.42 -29.97
CA MET A 167 10.60 -10.22 -29.14
C MET A 167 9.18 -9.82 -29.50
N ASN A 168 8.43 -10.73 -30.12
CA ASN A 168 6.98 -10.72 -30.09
C ASN A 168 6.54 -10.94 -28.64
N ALA A 169 6.79 -9.96 -27.80
CA ALA A 169 6.21 -9.94 -26.47
C ALA A 169 4.71 -9.77 -26.68
N LYS A 170 3.96 -10.88 -26.52
CA LYS A 170 2.58 -10.73 -26.08
C LYS A 170 2.63 -9.73 -24.94
N LYS A 171 1.95 -8.59 -25.09
CA LYS A 171 1.81 -7.58 -24.06
C LYS A 171 1.15 -8.21 -22.84
N ASN A 172 1.94 -8.88 -22.01
CA ASN A 172 1.53 -9.22 -20.67
C ASN A 172 1.78 -7.97 -19.83
N SER A 173 0.86 -7.68 -18.98
CA SER A 173 0.84 -6.56 -18.03
C SER A 173 2.00 -6.60 -17.01
N ALA A 174 3.24 -6.70 -17.48
CA ALA A 174 4.43 -6.74 -16.62
C ALA A 174 4.56 -5.50 -15.68
N VAL A 175 3.86 -4.42 -16.03
CA VAL A 175 3.76 -3.24 -15.17
C VAL A 175 2.93 -3.52 -13.92
N GLU A 176 1.94 -4.39 -14.00
CA GLU A 176 1.11 -4.76 -12.85
C GLU A 176 1.88 -5.56 -11.79
N ASP A 177 2.67 -6.53 -12.22
CA ASP A 177 3.42 -7.39 -11.29
C ASP A 177 4.56 -6.64 -10.60
N ALA A 178 5.22 -5.70 -11.31
CA ALA A 178 6.27 -4.88 -10.73
C ALA A 178 5.73 -3.88 -9.68
N MET A 179 4.55 -3.32 -9.89
CA MET A 179 3.93 -2.39 -8.93
C MET A 179 3.39 -3.11 -7.69
N TRP A 180 2.91 -4.35 -7.81
CA TRP A 180 2.46 -5.13 -6.66
C TRP A 180 3.61 -5.50 -5.71
N ASN A 181 4.75 -5.87 -6.26
CA ASN A 181 5.93 -6.28 -5.47
C ASN A 181 6.64 -5.10 -4.76
N MET A 182 6.34 -3.86 -5.12
CA MET A 182 6.85 -2.67 -4.43
C MET A 182 5.95 -2.18 -3.29
N MET A 183 4.78 -2.79 -3.10
CA MET A 183 3.77 -2.30 -2.16
C MET A 183 3.53 -3.24 -0.95
N TYR A 184 4.32 -4.32 -0.82
CA TYR A 184 4.25 -5.24 0.33
C TYR A 184 5.62 -5.47 0.95
#